data_83fb5edf8e2491f2ab8643f9ee2835f6
#
_entry.id   83fb5edf8e2491f2ab8643f9ee2835f6
#
_cell.length_a   1.000
_cell.length_b   1.000
_cell.length_c   1.000
_cell.angle_alpha   90.00
_cell.angle_beta   90.00
_cell.angle_gamma   90.00
#
_symmetry.space_group_name_H-M   'P 1'
#
loop_
_entity.id
_entity.type
_entity.pdbx_description
1 polymer ?
#
loop_
_entity_poly.entity_id
_entity_poly.type
_entity_poly.pdbx_seq_one_letter_code
_entity_poly.pdbx_strand_id
1 'polypeptide(L)'
;RMRFCHQLTSVLFLVTAGALLGAQPPLWKMQLVIFAAALMFCGRALCVARIPEFPARAPEKFGFFDGLRRAIGNKGLTGFSLYLFMLNISTFGTVPLTMLYLKKGLHAPDNIVVFLSAAALTGMLLGYLGIGRTVKLLGGTGRAFVTFHLLYFILNTSLFFLDRGGIAAWCFAGAVLLMFSFLLAGNSILASSEMMELATPGNKVMAMAFSGTFSYGATGLARVVPSLLLGSGLLASSWEFHGLVISRWRSLYLLGSCAILLSAVFLFLVPAVFPDNTNSRSVK
;
A
#
# COMPACT_ATOMS: atom_id res chain seq x y z
N ARG A 1 16.74 7.33 2.84
CA ARG A 1 17.48 7.60 1.59
C ARG A 1 17.36 6.43 0.59
N MET A 2 17.59 5.16 1.00
CA MET A 2 17.54 3.99 0.10
C MET A 2 16.17 3.80 -0.57
N ARG A 3 15.05 3.88 0.18
CA ARG A 3 13.68 3.79 -0.38
C ARG A 3 13.39 4.91 -1.38
N PHE A 4 13.90 6.12 -1.12
CA PHE A 4 13.75 7.26 -2.01
C PHE A 4 14.45 7.03 -3.36
N CYS A 5 15.75 6.64 -3.35
CA CYS A 5 16.49 6.38 -4.58
C CYS A 5 15.84 5.26 -5.42
N HIS A 6 15.41 4.18 -4.76
CA HIS A 6 14.69 3.09 -5.43
C HIS A 6 13.42 3.59 -6.11
N GLN A 7 12.63 4.40 -5.41
CA GLN A 7 11.36 4.90 -5.93
C GLN A 7 11.56 5.91 -7.06
N LEU A 8 12.55 6.79 -6.93
CA LEU A 8 12.92 7.74 -7.98
C LEU A 8 13.34 7.03 -9.28
N THR A 9 14.20 6.02 -9.16
CA THR A 9 14.62 5.20 -10.32
C THR A 9 13.42 4.50 -10.96
N SER A 10 12.50 3.97 -10.17
CA SER A 10 11.28 3.31 -10.68
C SER A 10 10.36 4.29 -11.42
N VAL A 11 10.18 5.51 -10.92
CA VAL A 11 9.41 6.57 -11.60
C VAL A 11 10.05 6.92 -12.94
N LEU A 12 11.35 7.21 -12.95
CA LEU A 12 12.08 7.53 -14.18
C LEU A 12 11.98 6.40 -15.21
N PHE A 13 12.14 5.15 -14.75
CA PHE A 13 12.00 3.97 -15.62
C PHE A 13 10.60 3.86 -16.23
N LEU A 14 9.52 4.05 -15.44
CA LEU A 14 8.16 3.96 -15.97
C LEU A 14 7.82 5.13 -16.90
N VAL A 15 8.29 6.33 -16.63
CA VAL A 15 8.07 7.48 -17.53
C VAL A 15 8.75 7.23 -18.88
N THR A 16 9.99 6.77 -18.87
CA THR A 16 10.72 6.44 -20.12
C THR A 16 10.08 5.25 -20.84
N ALA A 17 9.68 4.20 -20.12
CA ALA A 17 8.97 3.05 -20.68
C ALA A 17 7.63 3.47 -21.31
N GLY A 18 6.85 4.32 -20.64
CA GLY A 18 5.57 4.82 -21.17
C GLY A 18 5.74 5.64 -22.47
N ALA A 19 6.79 6.46 -22.54
CA ALA A 19 7.12 7.21 -23.76
C ALA A 19 7.56 6.31 -24.91
N LEU A 20 8.32 5.23 -24.63
CA LEU A 20 8.84 4.30 -25.64
C LEU A 20 7.77 3.33 -26.17
N LEU A 21 6.84 2.90 -25.30
CA LEU A 21 5.83 1.90 -25.63
C LEU A 21 4.80 2.43 -26.64
N GLY A 22 4.32 3.67 -26.47
CA GLY A 22 3.23 4.20 -27.27
C GLY A 22 1.87 3.57 -26.93
N ALA A 23 0.85 3.83 -27.74
CA ALA A 23 -0.53 3.41 -27.46
C ALA A 23 -0.79 1.91 -27.64
N GLN A 24 -0.16 1.29 -28.63
CA GLN A 24 -0.26 -0.13 -28.95
C GLN A 24 1.15 -0.68 -29.26
N PRO A 25 1.91 -1.04 -28.24
CA PRO A 25 3.29 -1.45 -28.44
C PRO A 25 3.38 -2.84 -29.07
N PRO A 26 4.28 -3.06 -30.05
CA PRO A 26 4.58 -4.39 -30.55
C PRO A 26 5.23 -5.24 -29.43
N LEU A 27 5.07 -6.57 -29.50
CA LEU A 27 5.51 -7.51 -28.47
C LEU A 27 6.98 -7.36 -28.09
N TRP A 28 7.86 -7.12 -29.07
CA TRP A 28 9.29 -6.98 -28.82
C TRP A 28 9.66 -5.78 -27.93
N LYS A 29 8.91 -4.67 -28.01
CA LYS A 29 9.11 -3.51 -27.11
C LYS A 29 8.74 -3.84 -25.67
N MET A 30 7.65 -4.58 -25.47
CA MET A 30 7.27 -5.06 -24.13
C MET A 30 8.33 -5.99 -23.55
N GLN A 31 8.84 -6.93 -24.36
CA GLN A 31 9.93 -7.83 -23.96
C GLN A 31 11.20 -7.07 -23.59
N LEU A 32 11.55 -6.03 -24.33
CA LEU A 32 12.72 -5.18 -24.06
C LEU A 32 12.57 -4.45 -22.71
N VAL A 33 11.41 -3.90 -22.40
CA VAL A 33 11.12 -3.26 -21.10
C VAL A 33 11.23 -4.26 -19.95
N ILE A 34 10.66 -5.48 -20.11
CA ILE A 34 10.77 -6.53 -19.10
C ILE A 34 12.24 -6.95 -18.90
N PHE A 35 13.00 -7.11 -19.97
CA PHE A 35 14.40 -7.47 -19.90
C PHE A 35 15.23 -6.37 -19.20
N ALA A 36 14.99 -5.10 -19.51
CA ALA A 36 15.63 -3.97 -18.83
C ALA A 36 15.30 -3.95 -17.32
N ALA A 37 14.03 -4.21 -16.95
CA ALA A 37 13.64 -4.33 -15.56
C ALA A 37 14.38 -5.49 -14.86
N ALA A 38 14.51 -6.64 -15.50
CA ALA A 38 15.23 -7.80 -14.97
C ALA A 38 16.72 -7.47 -14.73
N LEU A 39 17.37 -6.78 -15.66
CA LEU A 39 18.76 -6.30 -15.49
C LEU A 39 18.90 -5.35 -14.28
N MET A 40 17.96 -4.44 -14.09
CA MET A 40 17.94 -3.56 -12.91
C MET A 40 17.81 -4.35 -11.61
N PHE A 41 16.99 -5.41 -11.57
CA PHE A 41 16.90 -6.32 -10.42
C PHE A 41 18.21 -7.04 -10.13
N CYS A 42 18.90 -7.55 -11.15
CA CYS A 42 20.23 -8.16 -10.99
C CYS A 42 21.25 -7.14 -10.46
N GLY A 43 21.26 -5.90 -11.00
CA GLY A 43 22.10 -4.82 -10.51
C GLY A 43 21.83 -4.49 -9.03
N ARG A 44 20.56 -4.46 -8.62
CA ARG A 44 20.19 -4.28 -7.23
C ARG A 44 20.74 -5.40 -6.34
N ALA A 45 20.61 -6.66 -6.74
CA ALA A 45 21.14 -7.81 -6.00
C ALA A 45 22.64 -7.71 -5.79
N LEU A 46 23.39 -7.33 -6.84
CA LEU A 46 24.85 -7.10 -6.77
C LEU A 46 25.21 -5.96 -5.82
N CYS A 47 24.45 -4.85 -5.82
CA CYS A 47 24.65 -3.74 -4.88
C CYS A 47 24.41 -4.18 -3.43
N VAL A 48 23.36 -4.95 -3.18
CA VAL A 48 23.04 -5.45 -1.83
C VAL A 48 24.13 -6.41 -1.35
N ALA A 49 24.63 -7.31 -2.22
CA ALA A 49 25.70 -8.24 -1.89
C ALA A 49 27.03 -7.57 -1.52
N ARG A 50 27.22 -6.31 -1.91
CA ARG A 50 28.41 -5.53 -1.55
C ARG A 50 28.27 -4.67 -0.29
N ILE A 51 27.10 -4.68 0.37
CA ILE A 51 26.92 -3.96 1.64
C ILE A 51 27.69 -4.70 2.71
N PRO A 52 28.67 -4.05 3.40
CA PRO A 52 29.41 -4.69 4.46
C PRO A 52 28.47 -5.03 5.62
N GLU A 53 28.52 -6.26 6.10
CA GLU A 53 27.83 -6.67 7.31
C GLU A 53 28.53 -6.03 8.51
N PHE A 54 27.85 -5.10 9.17
CA PHE A 54 28.33 -4.58 10.44
C PHE A 54 28.04 -5.63 11.53
N PRO A 55 29.00 -5.93 12.41
CA PRO A 55 28.76 -6.85 13.51
C PRO A 55 27.56 -6.38 14.33
N ALA A 56 26.62 -7.27 14.57
CA ALA A 56 25.43 -6.97 15.34
C ALA A 56 25.82 -6.42 16.72
N ARG A 57 25.36 -5.23 17.05
CA ARG A 57 25.74 -4.50 18.27
C ARG A 57 25.41 -5.24 19.58
N ALA A 58 24.49 -6.16 19.55
CA ALA A 58 24.20 -7.14 20.60
C ALA A 58 23.42 -8.29 19.97
N PRO A 59 23.75 -9.55 20.24
CA PRO A 59 22.91 -10.67 19.84
C PRO A 59 21.53 -10.51 20.44
N GLU A 60 20.51 -10.90 19.69
CA GLU A 60 19.16 -11.02 20.25
C GLU A 60 19.21 -11.94 21.46
N LYS A 61 18.65 -11.49 22.58
CA LYS A 61 18.70 -12.22 23.85
C LYS A 61 17.87 -13.51 23.85
N PHE A 62 17.08 -13.73 22.79
CA PHE A 62 16.10 -14.81 22.74
C PHE A 62 16.31 -15.70 21.52
N GLY A 63 16.14 -17.00 21.71
CA GLY A 63 16.06 -17.95 20.61
C GLY A 63 14.82 -17.69 19.72
N PHE A 64 14.81 -18.26 18.52
CA PHE A 64 13.73 -18.04 17.54
C PHE A 64 12.33 -18.28 18.11
N PHE A 65 12.10 -19.43 18.75
CA PHE A 65 10.78 -19.80 19.30
C PHE A 65 10.39 -18.92 20.49
N ASP A 66 11.31 -18.57 21.35
CA ASP A 66 11.06 -17.69 22.50
C ASP A 66 10.76 -16.26 22.04
N GLY A 67 11.49 -15.77 21.03
CA GLY A 67 11.24 -14.48 20.41
C GLY A 67 9.85 -14.43 19.75
N LEU A 68 9.47 -15.47 19.01
CA LEU A 68 8.16 -15.58 18.37
C LEU A 68 7.03 -15.66 19.42
N ARG A 69 7.18 -16.47 20.45
CA ARG A 69 6.21 -16.59 21.55
C ARG A 69 6.00 -15.25 22.26
N ARG A 70 7.08 -14.49 22.49
CA ARG A 70 7.00 -13.15 23.08
C ARG A 70 6.32 -12.15 22.14
N ALA A 71 6.58 -12.22 20.83
CA ALA A 71 5.90 -11.37 19.85
C ALA A 71 4.39 -11.65 19.82
N ILE A 72 3.97 -12.92 19.77
CA ILE A 72 2.56 -13.34 19.80
C ILE A 72 1.91 -12.96 21.14
N GLY A 73 2.60 -13.13 22.26
CA GLY A 73 2.10 -12.79 23.60
C GLY A 73 1.98 -11.29 23.86
N ASN A 74 2.59 -10.45 23.04
CA ASN A 74 2.45 -9.00 23.13
C ASN A 74 1.12 -8.56 22.50
N LYS A 75 0.09 -8.36 23.32
CA LYS A 75 -1.27 -8.00 22.87
C LYS A 75 -1.31 -6.74 22.02
N GLY A 76 -0.49 -5.72 22.36
CA GLY A 76 -0.43 -4.48 21.60
C GLY A 76 0.13 -4.71 20.18
N LEU A 77 1.25 -5.44 20.07
CA LEU A 77 1.85 -5.79 18.79
C LEU A 77 0.94 -6.68 17.93
N THR A 78 0.33 -7.69 18.54
CA THR A 78 -0.58 -8.61 17.83
C THR A 78 -1.83 -7.90 17.34
N GLY A 79 -2.46 -7.07 18.20
CA GLY A 79 -3.62 -6.25 17.81
C GLY A 79 -3.28 -5.29 16.68
N PHE A 80 -2.13 -4.61 16.76
CA PHE A 80 -1.67 -3.72 15.70
C PHE A 80 -1.33 -4.46 14.40
N SER A 81 -0.76 -5.67 14.49
CA SER A 81 -0.49 -6.51 13.31
C SER A 81 -1.78 -6.95 12.61
N LEU A 82 -2.81 -7.29 13.38
CA LEU A 82 -4.14 -7.62 12.83
C LEU A 82 -4.80 -6.40 12.16
N TYR A 83 -4.72 -5.24 12.80
CA TYR A 83 -5.16 -3.99 12.21
C TYR A 83 -4.45 -3.72 10.87
N LEU A 84 -3.12 -3.86 10.82
CA LEU A 84 -2.35 -3.71 9.57
C LEU A 84 -2.74 -4.73 8.51
N PHE A 85 -3.07 -5.97 8.91
CA PHE A 85 -3.59 -6.97 7.99
C PHE A 85 -4.89 -6.48 7.34
N MET A 86 -5.86 -6.02 8.13
CA MET A 86 -7.14 -5.53 7.64
C MET A 86 -6.99 -4.29 6.76
N LEU A 87 -6.15 -3.34 7.15
CA LEU A 87 -5.87 -2.14 6.37
C LEU A 87 -5.19 -2.47 5.03
N ASN A 88 -4.17 -3.34 5.04
CA ASN A 88 -3.43 -3.66 3.84
C ASN A 88 -4.27 -4.47 2.84
N ILE A 89 -5.11 -5.42 3.30
CA ILE A 89 -5.99 -6.17 2.41
C ILE A 89 -7.04 -5.26 1.75
N SER A 90 -7.47 -4.20 2.43
CA SER A 90 -8.45 -3.25 1.90
C SER A 90 -7.85 -2.18 0.98
N THR A 91 -6.56 -1.84 1.13
CA THR A 91 -5.98 -0.69 0.41
C THR A 91 -5.01 -1.08 -0.70
N PHE A 92 -4.17 -2.11 -0.52
CA PHE A 92 -3.12 -2.45 -1.50
C PHE A 92 -3.64 -3.02 -2.83
N GLY A 93 -4.90 -3.45 -2.86
CA GLY A 93 -5.60 -3.90 -4.09
C GLY A 93 -6.05 -2.74 -4.99
N THR A 94 -6.25 -1.53 -4.45
CA THR A 94 -6.85 -0.40 -5.19
C THR A 94 -6.04 0.00 -6.41
N VAL A 95 -4.72 0.17 -6.28
CA VAL A 95 -3.86 0.59 -7.40
C VAL A 95 -3.86 -0.44 -8.53
N PRO A 96 -3.52 -1.74 -8.32
CA PRO A 96 -3.53 -2.72 -9.40
C PRO A 96 -4.94 -2.97 -9.97
N LEU A 97 -5.99 -2.92 -9.14
CA LEU A 97 -7.37 -3.01 -9.61
C LEU A 97 -7.71 -1.87 -10.57
N THR A 98 -7.30 -0.64 -10.23
CA THR A 98 -7.54 0.53 -11.07
C THR A 98 -6.80 0.41 -12.40
N MET A 99 -5.55 -0.03 -12.41
CA MET A 99 -4.81 -0.28 -13.66
C MET A 99 -5.49 -1.33 -14.53
N LEU A 100 -5.99 -2.40 -13.92
CA LEU A 100 -6.73 -3.45 -14.63
C LEU A 100 -8.06 -2.95 -15.17
N TYR A 101 -8.80 -2.15 -14.39
CA TYR A 101 -10.04 -1.52 -14.81
C TYR A 101 -9.85 -0.55 -15.97
N LEU A 102 -8.84 0.33 -15.88
CA LEU A 102 -8.50 1.24 -16.98
C LEU A 102 -8.19 0.47 -18.27
N LYS A 103 -7.40 -0.61 -18.17
CA LYS A 103 -7.02 -1.41 -19.35
C LYS A 103 -8.18 -2.23 -19.92
N LYS A 104 -8.90 -2.99 -19.08
CA LYS A 104 -9.92 -3.96 -19.51
C LYS A 104 -11.34 -3.40 -19.52
N GLY A 105 -11.64 -2.46 -18.62
CA GLY A 105 -12.97 -1.89 -18.49
C GLY A 105 -13.17 -0.62 -19.32
N LEU A 106 -12.17 0.24 -19.35
CA LEU A 106 -12.23 1.54 -20.03
C LEU A 106 -11.38 1.61 -21.30
N HIS A 107 -10.73 0.51 -21.69
CA HIS A 107 -9.90 0.37 -22.90
C HIS A 107 -8.83 1.46 -23.04
N ALA A 108 -8.22 1.87 -21.92
CA ALA A 108 -7.16 2.85 -21.93
C ALA A 108 -5.93 2.35 -22.73
N PRO A 109 -5.27 3.22 -23.50
CA PRO A 109 -4.03 2.90 -24.20
C PRO A 109 -2.91 2.47 -23.22
N ASP A 110 -2.02 1.59 -23.65
CA ASP A 110 -0.95 1.03 -22.78
C ASP A 110 -0.04 2.09 -22.19
N ASN A 111 0.36 3.09 -22.99
CA ASN A 111 1.17 4.21 -22.51
C ASN A 111 0.48 5.00 -21.40
N ILE A 112 -0.84 5.21 -21.47
CA ILE A 112 -1.60 5.89 -20.42
C ILE A 112 -1.57 5.08 -19.13
N VAL A 113 -1.77 3.77 -19.19
CA VAL A 113 -1.70 2.89 -18.00
C VAL A 113 -0.31 2.95 -17.36
N VAL A 114 0.76 2.98 -18.17
CA VAL A 114 2.14 3.11 -17.68
C VAL A 114 2.38 4.49 -17.05
N PHE A 115 1.91 5.58 -17.66
CA PHE A 115 2.02 6.92 -17.07
C PHE A 115 1.24 7.06 -15.76
N LEU A 116 0.06 6.46 -15.66
CA LEU A 116 -0.71 6.44 -14.42
C LEU A 116 -0.01 5.62 -13.33
N SER A 117 0.67 4.54 -13.72
CA SER A 117 1.53 3.79 -12.79
C SER A 117 2.71 4.64 -12.31
N ALA A 118 3.32 5.44 -13.19
CA ALA A 118 4.35 6.39 -12.81
C ALA A 118 3.82 7.47 -11.86
N ALA A 119 2.59 7.97 -12.09
CA ALA A 119 1.93 8.92 -11.19
C ALA A 119 1.71 8.31 -9.79
N ALA A 120 1.26 7.05 -9.71
CA ALA A 120 1.12 6.34 -8.44
C ALA A 120 2.48 6.21 -7.70
N LEU A 121 3.55 5.84 -8.40
CA LEU A 121 4.89 5.77 -7.80
C LEU A 121 5.43 7.14 -7.38
N THR A 122 5.10 8.20 -8.14
CA THR A 122 5.42 9.58 -7.75
C THR A 122 4.71 9.95 -6.46
N GLY A 123 3.45 9.57 -6.31
CA GLY A 123 2.71 9.71 -5.06
C GLY A 123 3.42 9.03 -3.88
N MET A 124 3.88 7.79 -4.06
CA MET A 124 4.67 7.09 -3.03
C MET A 124 5.96 7.84 -2.68
N LEU A 125 6.69 8.35 -3.69
CA LEU A 125 7.91 9.12 -3.50
C LEU A 125 7.65 10.37 -2.65
N LEU A 126 6.61 11.13 -2.98
CA LEU A 126 6.17 12.31 -2.23
C LEU A 126 5.73 11.95 -0.81
N GLY A 127 5.06 10.80 -0.63
CA GLY A 127 4.67 10.27 0.67
C GLY A 127 5.88 10.00 1.57
N TYR A 128 6.93 9.38 1.04
CA TYR A 128 8.17 9.15 1.79
C TYR A 128 8.87 10.44 2.21
N LEU A 129 8.77 11.50 1.44
CA LEU A 129 9.36 12.81 1.76
C LEU A 129 8.47 13.62 2.71
N GLY A 130 7.15 13.58 2.52
CA GLY A 130 6.20 14.48 3.17
C GLY A 130 5.68 14.00 4.51
N ILE A 131 5.72 12.69 4.80
CA ILE A 131 5.02 12.11 5.95
C ILE A 131 5.36 12.74 7.29
N GLY A 132 6.64 13.06 7.54
CA GLY A 132 7.04 13.67 8.80
C GLY A 132 6.41 15.06 9.03
N ARG A 133 6.24 15.86 7.97
CA ARG A 133 5.53 17.15 8.04
C ARG A 133 4.03 16.93 8.21
N THR A 134 3.46 15.98 7.48
CA THR A 134 2.02 15.64 7.54
C THR A 134 1.61 15.22 8.95
N VAL A 135 2.39 14.36 9.61
CA VAL A 135 2.11 13.91 10.99
C VAL A 135 2.19 15.07 11.98
N LYS A 136 3.17 15.96 11.83
CA LYS A 136 3.28 17.15 12.68
C LYS A 136 2.07 18.09 12.51
N LEU A 137 1.62 18.31 11.27
CA LEU A 137 0.45 19.14 10.96
C LEU A 137 -0.84 18.53 11.52
N LEU A 138 -0.98 17.22 11.50
CA LEU A 138 -2.14 16.50 12.03
C LEU A 138 -2.13 16.35 13.57
N GLY A 139 -1.03 16.73 14.23
CA GLY A 139 -0.94 16.71 15.70
C GLY A 139 -0.69 15.33 16.28
N GLY A 140 -0.02 14.43 15.54
CA GLY A 140 0.45 13.14 16.04
C GLY A 140 0.04 11.92 15.21
N THR A 141 0.60 10.77 15.56
CA THR A 141 0.48 9.53 14.79
C THR A 141 -0.96 8.99 14.78
N GLY A 142 -1.65 8.98 15.93
CA GLY A 142 -3.02 8.48 16.02
C GLY A 142 -3.99 9.28 15.13
N ARG A 143 -3.91 10.62 15.18
CA ARG A 143 -4.72 11.49 14.30
C ARG A 143 -4.37 11.29 12.83
N ALA A 144 -3.10 11.06 12.52
CA ALA A 144 -2.67 10.78 11.15
C ALA A 144 -3.30 9.47 10.63
N PHE A 145 -3.33 8.39 11.41
CA PHE A 145 -4.01 7.14 11.02
C PHE A 145 -5.48 7.36 10.72
N VAL A 146 -6.23 8.04 11.60
CA VAL A 146 -7.66 8.33 11.38
C VAL A 146 -7.87 9.16 10.11
N THR A 147 -7.09 10.22 9.93
CA THR A 147 -7.17 11.07 8.74
C THR A 147 -6.88 10.27 7.46
N PHE A 148 -5.88 9.38 7.50
CA PHE A 148 -5.54 8.54 6.36
C PHE A 148 -6.67 7.55 6.02
N HIS A 149 -7.36 6.98 7.02
CA HIS A 149 -8.52 6.12 6.76
C HIS A 149 -9.65 6.88 6.06
N LEU A 150 -9.96 8.08 6.53
CA LEU A 150 -10.97 8.93 5.90
C LEU A 150 -10.59 9.26 4.45
N LEU A 151 -9.33 9.64 4.21
CA LEU A 151 -8.85 9.94 2.87
C LEU A 151 -8.82 8.69 1.98
N TYR A 152 -8.41 7.52 2.48
CA TYR A 152 -8.50 6.26 1.73
C TYR A 152 -9.93 5.96 1.31
N PHE A 153 -10.87 6.10 2.24
CA PHE A 153 -12.28 5.90 1.96
C PHE A 153 -12.78 6.84 0.86
N ILE A 154 -12.51 8.13 0.99
CA ILE A 154 -12.92 9.15 0.01
C ILE A 154 -12.30 8.87 -1.36
N LEU A 155 -10.98 8.62 -1.43
CA LEU A 155 -10.27 8.37 -2.68
C LEU A 155 -10.72 7.07 -3.34
N ASN A 156 -10.91 5.99 -2.57
CA ASN A 156 -11.39 4.73 -3.12
C ASN A 156 -12.84 4.82 -3.61
N THR A 157 -13.69 5.52 -2.84
CA THR A 157 -15.09 5.76 -3.24
C THR A 157 -15.16 6.67 -4.46
N SER A 158 -14.25 7.62 -4.63
CA SER A 158 -14.23 8.48 -5.81
C SER A 158 -13.98 7.70 -7.10
N LEU A 159 -13.21 6.59 -7.06
CA LEU A 159 -13.01 5.70 -8.20
C LEU A 159 -14.28 4.95 -8.63
N PHE A 160 -15.27 4.82 -7.75
CA PHE A 160 -16.58 4.27 -8.11
C PHE A 160 -17.28 5.10 -9.19
N PHE A 161 -17.05 6.42 -9.23
CA PHE A 161 -17.66 7.31 -10.23
C PHE A 161 -16.93 7.32 -11.58
N LEU A 162 -15.84 6.58 -11.71
CA LEU A 162 -15.11 6.41 -12.95
C LEU A 162 -15.86 5.42 -13.86
N ASP A 163 -16.69 5.91 -14.78
CA ASP A 163 -17.56 5.10 -15.63
C ASP A 163 -17.22 5.16 -17.13
N ARG A 164 -16.52 6.19 -17.58
CA ARG A 164 -16.18 6.43 -18.98
C ARG A 164 -14.69 6.62 -19.18
N GLY A 165 -14.18 6.19 -20.33
CA GLY A 165 -12.82 6.48 -20.77
C GLY A 165 -12.72 7.92 -21.32
N GLY A 166 -11.50 8.46 -21.34
CA GLY A 166 -11.19 9.76 -21.90
C GLY A 166 -10.15 10.51 -21.07
N ILE A 167 -9.63 11.59 -21.62
CA ILE A 167 -8.52 12.34 -21.01
C ILE A 167 -8.87 12.82 -19.59
N ALA A 168 -10.06 13.40 -19.41
CA ALA A 168 -10.52 13.89 -18.11
C ALA A 168 -10.59 12.76 -17.07
N ALA A 169 -11.11 11.58 -17.44
CA ALA A 169 -11.19 10.42 -16.58
C ALA A 169 -9.79 9.87 -16.21
N TRP A 170 -8.86 9.88 -17.15
CA TRP A 170 -7.49 9.46 -16.91
C TRP A 170 -6.72 10.44 -16.01
N CYS A 171 -6.90 11.76 -16.21
CA CYS A 171 -6.34 12.79 -15.31
C CYS A 171 -6.92 12.64 -13.89
N PHE A 172 -8.22 12.42 -13.76
CA PHE A 172 -8.87 12.17 -12.48
C PHE A 172 -8.30 10.92 -11.81
N ALA A 173 -8.26 9.78 -12.51
CA ALA A 173 -7.68 8.55 -11.99
C ALA A 173 -6.22 8.74 -11.58
N GLY A 174 -5.43 9.47 -12.37
CA GLY A 174 -4.03 9.79 -12.06
C GLY A 174 -3.88 10.59 -10.76
N ALA A 175 -4.70 11.63 -10.58
CA ALA A 175 -4.71 12.44 -9.36
C ALA A 175 -5.09 11.60 -8.13
N VAL A 176 -6.14 10.78 -8.24
CA VAL A 176 -6.58 9.87 -7.17
C VAL A 176 -5.48 8.86 -6.82
N LEU A 177 -4.88 8.21 -7.82
CA LEU A 177 -3.82 7.23 -7.62
C LEU A 177 -2.56 7.83 -7.01
N LEU A 178 -2.19 9.06 -7.41
CA LEU A 178 -1.07 9.80 -6.83
C LEU A 178 -1.32 10.04 -5.33
N MET A 179 -2.49 10.60 -4.98
CA MET A 179 -2.85 10.88 -3.59
C MET A 179 -2.99 9.59 -2.76
N PHE A 180 -3.62 8.57 -3.32
CA PHE A 180 -3.78 7.27 -2.66
C PHE A 180 -2.42 6.62 -2.35
N SER A 181 -1.50 6.67 -3.30
CA SER A 181 -0.15 6.13 -3.14
C SER A 181 0.71 6.96 -2.19
N PHE A 182 0.51 8.29 -2.12
CA PHE A 182 1.09 9.14 -1.09
C PHE A 182 0.72 8.63 0.31
N LEU A 183 -0.57 8.36 0.53
CA LEU A 183 -1.06 7.83 1.80
C LEU A 183 -0.49 6.44 2.09
N LEU A 184 -0.41 5.53 1.09
CA LEU A 184 0.17 4.19 1.26
C LEU A 184 1.62 4.25 1.75
N ALA A 185 2.44 5.11 1.15
CA ALA A 185 3.83 5.30 1.56
C ALA A 185 3.94 5.89 2.97
N GLY A 186 3.12 6.90 3.26
CA GLY A 186 3.05 7.53 4.57
C GLY A 186 2.64 6.52 5.65
N ASN A 187 1.55 5.78 5.42
CA ASN A 187 1.08 4.76 6.34
C ASN A 187 2.12 3.67 6.60
N SER A 188 2.85 3.25 5.57
CA SER A 188 3.91 2.23 5.68
C SER A 188 5.06 2.68 6.61
N ILE A 189 5.41 3.98 6.61
CA ILE A 189 6.42 4.53 7.52
C ILE A 189 5.88 4.58 8.94
N LEU A 190 4.67 5.12 9.13
CA LEU A 190 4.02 5.22 10.44
C LEU A 190 3.87 3.84 11.07
N ALA A 191 3.35 2.87 10.30
CA ALA A 191 3.19 1.49 10.76
C ALA A 191 4.52 0.87 11.19
N SER A 192 5.60 1.10 10.42
CA SER A 192 6.93 0.59 10.78
C SER A 192 7.45 1.22 12.07
N SER A 193 7.18 2.51 12.31
CA SER A 193 7.56 3.20 13.54
C SER A 193 6.82 2.65 14.75
N GLU A 194 5.49 2.51 14.65
CA GLU A 194 4.64 1.95 15.71
C GLU A 194 5.01 0.51 16.06
N MET A 195 5.27 -0.34 15.04
CA MET A 195 5.73 -1.70 15.27
C MET A 195 7.04 -1.76 16.07
N MET A 196 7.99 -0.84 15.77
CA MET A 196 9.25 -0.78 16.51
C MET A 196 9.07 -0.30 17.95
N GLU A 197 8.11 0.58 18.20
CA GLU A 197 7.78 1.09 19.53
C GLU A 197 7.07 0.04 20.39
N LEU A 198 6.15 -0.71 19.78
CA LEU A 198 5.43 -1.81 20.44
C LEU A 198 6.32 -3.05 20.68
N ALA A 199 7.44 -3.18 19.99
CA ALA A 199 8.33 -4.32 20.11
C ALA A 199 9.04 -4.34 21.48
N THR A 200 9.00 -5.50 22.13
CA THR A 200 9.73 -5.73 23.39
C THR A 200 11.24 -5.49 23.21
N PRO A 201 11.91 -4.75 24.11
CA PRO A 201 13.35 -4.56 24.05
C PRO A 201 14.12 -5.88 23.93
N GLY A 202 15.04 -5.98 22.97
CA GLY A 202 15.83 -7.20 22.68
C GLY A 202 15.09 -8.24 21.82
N ASN A 203 13.87 -7.93 21.29
CA ASN A 203 13.09 -8.80 20.40
C ASN A 203 12.57 -8.06 19.16
N LYS A 204 13.22 -6.96 18.76
CA LYS A 204 12.72 -6.08 17.69
C LYS A 204 12.69 -6.76 16.33
N VAL A 205 13.70 -7.58 16.01
CA VAL A 205 13.76 -8.27 14.70
C VAL A 205 12.63 -9.27 14.59
N MET A 206 12.38 -10.08 15.62
CA MET A 206 11.29 -11.05 15.61
C MET A 206 9.91 -10.38 15.59
N ALA A 207 9.73 -9.28 16.34
CA ALA A 207 8.50 -8.50 16.32
C ALA A 207 8.21 -7.94 14.91
N MET A 208 9.23 -7.40 14.23
CA MET A 208 9.12 -6.91 12.86
C MET A 208 8.85 -8.04 11.87
N ALA A 209 9.48 -9.20 12.03
CA ALA A 209 9.21 -10.38 11.19
C ALA A 209 7.78 -10.88 11.36
N PHE A 210 7.31 -11.00 12.60
CA PHE A 210 5.94 -11.40 12.94
C PHE A 210 4.91 -10.44 12.31
N SER A 211 5.00 -9.15 12.58
CA SER A 211 4.09 -8.14 12.01
C SER A 211 4.22 -8.05 10.49
N GLY A 212 5.43 -8.25 9.96
CA GLY A 212 5.70 -8.31 8.53
C GLY A 212 4.94 -9.44 7.83
N THR A 213 4.80 -10.59 8.46
CA THR A 213 4.02 -11.72 7.92
C THR A 213 2.57 -11.32 7.68
N PHE A 214 1.95 -10.64 8.64
CA PHE A 214 0.58 -10.12 8.48
C PHE A 214 0.50 -9.06 7.37
N SER A 215 1.40 -8.08 7.38
CA SER A 215 1.38 -6.99 6.41
C SER A 215 1.63 -7.45 4.98
N TYR A 216 2.64 -8.29 4.75
CA TYR A 216 2.98 -8.78 3.41
C TYR A 216 1.99 -9.85 2.93
N GLY A 217 1.49 -10.71 3.83
CA GLY A 217 0.42 -11.66 3.53
C GLY A 217 -0.85 -10.95 3.07
N ALA A 218 -1.28 -9.91 3.80
CA ALA A 218 -2.41 -9.08 3.40
C ALA A 218 -2.19 -8.38 2.07
N THR A 219 -0.98 -7.83 1.82
CA THR A 219 -0.65 -7.17 0.55
C THR A 219 -0.71 -8.15 -0.64
N GLY A 220 -0.29 -9.40 -0.43
CA GLY A 220 -0.43 -10.47 -1.43
C GLY A 220 -1.92 -10.78 -1.70
N LEU A 221 -2.69 -11.04 -0.65
CA LEU A 221 -4.13 -11.33 -0.73
C LEU A 221 -4.92 -10.17 -1.36
N ALA A 222 -4.58 -8.92 -1.05
CA ALA A 222 -5.21 -7.74 -1.63
C ALA A 222 -5.17 -7.69 -3.17
N ARG A 223 -4.19 -8.33 -3.79
CA ARG A 223 -4.07 -8.42 -5.25
C ARG A 223 -4.80 -9.64 -5.82
N VAL A 224 -4.81 -10.74 -5.07
CA VAL A 224 -5.41 -12.00 -5.50
C VAL A 224 -6.93 -11.96 -5.36
N VAL A 225 -7.45 -11.46 -4.25
CA VAL A 225 -8.90 -11.43 -3.95
C VAL A 225 -9.73 -10.73 -5.03
N PRO A 226 -9.41 -9.51 -5.49
CA PRO A 226 -10.15 -8.87 -6.58
C PRO A 226 -10.11 -9.69 -7.89
N SER A 227 -8.96 -10.30 -8.20
CA SER A 227 -8.81 -11.14 -9.40
C SER A 227 -9.68 -12.41 -9.32
N LEU A 228 -9.75 -13.04 -8.16
CA LEU A 228 -10.62 -14.19 -7.92
C LEU A 228 -12.08 -13.81 -8.01
N LEU A 229 -12.49 -12.70 -7.40
CA LEU A 229 -13.88 -12.20 -7.46
C LEU A 229 -14.31 -11.87 -8.91
N LEU A 230 -13.41 -11.30 -9.70
CA LEU A 230 -13.68 -11.02 -11.11
C LEU A 230 -13.73 -12.28 -11.98
N GLY A 231 -12.93 -13.30 -11.65
CA GLY A 231 -12.83 -14.54 -12.41
C GLY A 231 -13.85 -15.61 -12.03
N SER A 232 -14.34 -15.61 -10.79
CA SER A 232 -15.24 -16.64 -10.25
C SER A 232 -16.70 -16.53 -10.72
N GLY A 233 -17.08 -15.40 -11.33
CA GLY A 233 -18.47 -15.14 -11.69
C GLY A 233 -19.40 -14.80 -10.49
N LEU A 234 -18.83 -14.70 -9.27
CA LEU A 234 -19.60 -14.31 -8.08
C LEU A 234 -20.17 -12.89 -8.17
N LEU A 235 -19.48 -12.01 -8.89
CA LEU A 235 -19.97 -10.66 -9.15
C LEU A 235 -20.68 -10.65 -10.50
N ALA A 236 -21.95 -10.27 -10.50
CA ALA A 236 -22.67 -10.01 -11.73
C ALA A 236 -21.88 -9.02 -12.61
N SER A 237 -21.95 -9.20 -13.93
CA SER A 237 -21.28 -8.31 -14.89
C SER A 237 -21.72 -6.85 -14.73
N SER A 238 -23.00 -6.66 -14.44
CA SER A 238 -23.62 -5.40 -14.04
C SER A 238 -24.88 -5.69 -13.24
N TRP A 239 -25.26 -4.75 -12.38
CA TRP A 239 -26.50 -4.74 -11.63
C TRP A 239 -27.04 -3.31 -11.57
N GLU A 240 -28.33 -3.17 -11.39
CA GLU A 240 -28.99 -1.87 -11.37
C GLU A 240 -29.47 -1.52 -9.97
N PHE A 241 -29.17 -0.30 -9.53
CA PHE A 241 -29.64 0.25 -8.27
C PHE A 241 -30.15 1.67 -8.49
N HIS A 242 -31.44 1.90 -8.29
CA HIS A 242 -32.09 3.19 -8.52
C HIS A 242 -31.76 3.84 -9.88
N GLY A 243 -31.77 3.08 -10.97
CA GLY A 243 -31.47 3.58 -12.31
C GLY A 243 -29.96 3.73 -12.61
N LEU A 244 -29.07 3.43 -11.67
CA LEU A 244 -27.64 3.40 -11.88
C LEU A 244 -27.18 2.00 -12.24
N VAL A 245 -26.61 1.82 -13.42
CA VAL A 245 -25.96 0.57 -13.82
C VAL A 245 -24.57 0.51 -13.22
N ILE A 246 -24.36 -0.43 -12.32
CA ILE A 246 -23.10 -0.63 -11.59
C ILE A 246 -22.39 -1.84 -12.18
N SER A 247 -21.23 -1.62 -12.78
CA SER A 247 -20.38 -2.69 -13.29
C SER A 247 -19.67 -3.45 -12.17
N ARG A 248 -19.25 -4.70 -12.42
CA ARG A 248 -18.47 -5.50 -11.48
C ARG A 248 -17.20 -4.79 -10.95
N TRP A 249 -16.59 -3.93 -11.77
CA TRP A 249 -15.43 -3.13 -11.37
C TRP A 249 -15.79 -2.09 -10.31
N ARG A 250 -16.89 -1.38 -10.51
CA ARG A 250 -17.42 -0.39 -9.57
C ARG A 250 -17.85 -1.02 -8.26
N SER A 251 -18.41 -2.24 -8.31
CA SER A 251 -18.74 -3.02 -7.11
C SER A 251 -17.51 -3.33 -6.25
N LEU A 252 -16.35 -3.60 -6.86
CA LEU A 252 -15.11 -3.85 -6.12
C LEU A 252 -14.62 -2.60 -5.37
N TYR A 253 -14.81 -1.40 -5.94
CA TYR A 253 -14.49 -0.17 -5.20
C TYR A 253 -15.42 0.05 -4.00
N LEU A 254 -16.71 -0.27 -4.12
CA LEU A 254 -17.62 -0.22 -2.97
C LEU A 254 -17.22 -1.22 -1.90
N LEU A 255 -16.92 -2.46 -2.26
CA LEU A 255 -16.42 -3.48 -1.32
C LEU A 255 -15.12 -3.02 -0.64
N GLY A 256 -14.18 -2.45 -1.41
CA GLY A 256 -12.95 -1.87 -0.90
C GLY A 256 -13.21 -0.73 0.09
N SER A 257 -14.15 0.16 -0.22
CA SER A 257 -14.54 1.27 0.68
C SER A 257 -15.14 0.76 2.00
N CYS A 258 -16.01 -0.24 1.94
CA CYS A 258 -16.55 -0.88 3.14
C CYS A 258 -15.44 -1.56 3.97
N ALA A 259 -14.50 -2.23 3.32
CA ALA A 259 -13.37 -2.87 3.99
C ALA A 259 -12.42 -1.84 4.64
N ILE A 260 -12.21 -0.67 4.02
CA ILE A 260 -11.45 0.44 4.61
C ILE A 260 -12.16 0.97 5.87
N LEU A 261 -13.47 1.18 5.84
CA LEU A 261 -14.23 1.60 7.01
C LEU A 261 -14.15 0.56 8.13
N LEU A 262 -14.27 -0.73 7.79
CA LEU A 262 -14.13 -1.80 8.76
C LEU A 262 -12.73 -1.80 9.40
N SER A 263 -11.67 -1.59 8.61
CA SER A 263 -10.31 -1.49 9.15
C SER A 263 -10.13 -0.29 10.09
N ALA A 264 -10.85 0.80 9.88
CA ALA A 264 -10.85 1.95 10.78
C ALA A 264 -11.46 1.60 12.17
N VAL A 265 -12.48 0.75 12.21
CA VAL A 265 -13.03 0.26 13.50
C VAL A 265 -11.97 -0.52 14.27
N PHE A 266 -11.20 -1.39 13.58
CA PHE A 266 -10.09 -2.11 14.22
C PHE A 266 -9.03 -1.17 14.81
N LEU A 267 -8.79 -0.01 14.19
CA LEU A 267 -7.85 0.98 14.72
C LEU A 267 -8.26 1.49 16.11
N PHE A 268 -9.56 1.74 16.33
CA PHE A 268 -10.07 2.20 17.63
C PHE A 268 -10.03 1.11 18.69
N LEU A 269 -10.01 -0.17 18.31
CA LEU A 269 -9.87 -1.30 19.21
C LEU A 269 -8.42 -1.59 19.64
N VAL A 270 -7.44 -0.90 19.03
CA VAL A 270 -6.00 -1.07 19.33
C VAL A 270 -5.55 -0.01 20.34
N PRO A 271 -5.37 -0.33 21.63
CA PRO A 271 -5.00 0.65 22.66
C PRO A 271 -3.66 1.35 22.40
N ALA A 272 -2.79 0.71 21.62
CA ALA A 272 -1.45 1.22 21.32
C ALA A 272 -1.46 2.53 20.52
N VAL A 273 -2.45 2.76 19.67
CA VAL A 273 -2.56 3.96 18.82
C VAL A 273 -3.22 5.12 19.55
N PHE A 274 -4.10 4.81 20.49
CA PHE A 274 -4.76 5.78 21.37
C PHE A 274 -4.47 5.40 22.82
N PRO A 275 -3.30 5.76 23.37
CA PRO A 275 -3.01 5.51 24.77
C PRO A 275 -4.04 6.25 25.61
N ASP A 276 -4.73 5.52 26.49
CA ASP A 276 -5.61 6.10 27.50
C ASP A 276 -4.83 7.17 28.26
N ASN A 277 -5.38 8.38 28.35
CA ASN A 277 -4.79 9.54 29.03
C ASN A 277 -4.55 9.31 30.54
N THR A 278 -4.90 8.15 31.07
CA THR A 278 -4.75 7.78 32.47
C THR A 278 -3.30 7.41 32.86
N ASN A 279 -2.46 6.99 31.91
CA ASN A 279 -1.10 6.53 32.21
C ASN A 279 0.02 7.58 31.97
N SER A 280 -0.30 8.76 31.45
CA SER A 280 0.71 9.81 31.23
C SER A 280 1.10 10.58 32.51
N ARG A 281 0.49 10.27 33.66
CA ARG A 281 0.77 10.94 34.94
C ARG A 281 1.74 10.19 35.88
N SER A 282 2.22 9.00 35.48
CA SER A 282 3.09 8.19 36.38
C SER A 282 4.58 8.15 35.99
N VAL A 283 5.00 8.93 34.99
CA VAL A 283 6.42 9.08 34.65
C VAL A 283 6.76 10.57 34.71
N LYS A 284 7.00 11.05 35.92
CA LYS A 284 7.80 12.23 36.24
C LYS A 284 8.95 11.81 37.13
#